data_fd3b8bb9806923bea98ada2d43e0327f
#
_entry.id   fd3b8bb9806923bea98ada2d43e0327f
#
_cell.length_a   1.000
_cell.length_b   1.000
_cell.length_c   1.000
_cell.angle_alpha   90.00
_cell.angle_beta   90.00
_cell.angle_gamma   90.00
#
_symmetry.space_group_name_H-M   'P 1'
#
loop_
_entity.id
_entity.type
_entity.pdbx_description
1 polymer ?
#
loop_
_entity_poly.entity_id
_entity_poly.type
_entity_poly.pdbx_seq_one_letter_code
_entity_poly.pdbx_strand_id
1 'polypeptide(L)'
;MPLTKKHRILALLRERAGLGLTALESLQLAGTMRLAPRVKELRDDGYAIDTEIVAIPSGGHVARYRLTGEASIREECHAGN
;
A
#
# COMPACT_ATOMS: atom_id res chain seq x y z
N MET A 1 -20.80 7.10 -0.99
CA MET A 1 -20.47 5.77 -1.45
C MET A 1 -19.30 5.20 -0.66
N PRO A 2 -19.45 4.01 -0.11
CA PRO A 2 -18.35 3.45 0.66
C PRO A 2 -17.20 3.05 -0.24
N LEU A 3 -16.00 3.30 0.24
CA LEU A 3 -14.80 2.90 -0.48
C LEU A 3 -14.54 1.41 -0.27
N THR A 4 -13.99 0.77 -1.28
CA THR A 4 -13.53 -0.61 -1.12
C THR A 4 -12.32 -0.65 -0.22
N LYS A 5 -11.98 -1.83 0.30
CA LYS A 5 -10.77 -1.98 1.11
C LYS A 5 -9.54 -1.53 0.33
N LYS A 6 -9.49 -1.84 -0.96
CA LYS A 6 -8.37 -1.43 -1.79
C LYS A 6 -8.23 0.08 -1.81
N HIS A 7 -9.33 0.81 -1.98
CA HIS A 7 -9.27 2.26 -2.01
C HIS A 7 -8.89 2.85 -0.67
N ARG A 8 -9.36 2.25 0.42
CA ARG A 8 -8.97 2.70 1.75
C ARG A 8 -7.48 2.52 1.99
N ILE A 9 -6.95 1.37 1.57
CA ILE A 9 -5.52 1.11 1.69
C ILE A 9 -4.72 2.11 0.86
N LEU A 10 -5.18 2.39 -0.35
CA LEU A 10 -4.50 3.37 -1.18
C LEU A 10 -4.49 4.75 -0.53
N ALA A 11 -5.61 5.16 0.03
CA ALA A 11 -5.68 6.46 0.71
C ALA A 11 -4.71 6.53 1.87
N LEU A 12 -4.62 5.44 2.66
CA LEU A 12 -3.69 5.39 3.77
C LEU A 12 -2.24 5.42 3.30
N LEU A 13 -1.95 4.71 2.21
CA LEU A 13 -0.60 4.72 1.67
C LEU A 13 -0.21 6.11 1.19
N ARG A 14 -1.15 6.85 0.62
CA ARG A 14 -0.89 8.23 0.20
C ARG A 14 -0.62 9.13 1.39
N GLU A 15 -1.44 9.01 2.43
CA GLU A 15 -1.27 9.82 3.63
C GLU A 15 0.04 9.51 4.34
N ARG A 16 0.47 8.25 4.26
CA ARG A 16 1.65 7.78 4.98
C ARG A 16 2.81 7.49 4.04
N ALA A 17 2.93 8.27 2.98
CA ALA A 17 3.90 7.99 1.94
C ALA A 17 5.33 7.83 2.48
N GLY A 18 5.70 8.60 3.48
CA GLY A 18 7.04 8.50 4.07
C GLY A 18 7.14 7.47 5.18
N LEU A 19 6.02 7.07 5.76
CA LEU A 19 6.01 6.16 6.91
C LEU A 19 5.71 4.72 6.52
N GLY A 20 4.91 4.53 5.48
CA GLY A 20 4.49 3.20 5.08
C GLY A 20 3.30 2.70 5.89
N LEU A 21 2.92 1.47 5.64
CA LEU A 21 1.75 0.87 6.25
C LEU A 21 2.01 -0.61 6.51
N THR A 22 1.79 -1.05 7.76
CA THR A 22 1.89 -2.46 8.12
C THR A 22 0.49 -3.06 8.23
N ALA A 23 0.44 -4.40 8.29
CA ALA A 23 -0.85 -5.09 8.40
C ALA A 23 -1.59 -4.70 9.68
N LEU A 24 -0.87 -4.53 10.78
CA LEU A 24 -1.50 -4.15 12.03
C LEU A 24 -2.10 -2.74 11.95
N GLU A 25 -1.35 -1.82 11.35
CA GLU A 25 -1.87 -0.47 11.14
C GLU A 25 -3.07 -0.49 10.21
N SER A 26 -3.03 -1.34 9.20
CA SER A 26 -4.16 -1.50 8.29
C SER A 26 -5.40 -2.01 9.03
N LEU A 27 -5.23 -2.92 9.98
CA LEU A 27 -6.34 -3.40 10.77
C LEU A 27 -6.97 -2.26 11.57
N GLN A 28 -6.14 -1.43 12.19
CA GLN A 28 -6.62 -0.34 13.03
C GLN A 28 -7.25 0.78 12.22
N LEU A 29 -6.71 1.08 11.05
CA LEU A 29 -7.11 2.24 10.29
C LEU A 29 -8.10 1.93 9.17
N ALA A 30 -8.07 0.72 8.65
CA ALA A 30 -8.94 0.32 7.54
C ALA A 30 -9.75 -0.93 7.84
N GLY A 31 -9.58 -1.53 9.01
CA GLY A 31 -10.35 -2.68 9.41
C GLY A 31 -9.98 -3.98 8.75
N THR A 32 -8.78 -4.10 8.21
CA THR A 32 -8.35 -5.33 7.56
C THR A 32 -6.87 -5.59 7.79
N MET A 33 -6.54 -6.85 8.04
CA MET A 33 -5.15 -7.29 8.08
C MET A 33 -4.69 -7.87 6.74
N ARG A 34 -5.59 -7.96 5.77
CA ARG A 34 -5.27 -8.55 4.46
C ARG A 34 -4.66 -7.50 3.56
N LEU A 35 -3.52 -7.00 3.98
CA LEU A 35 -2.84 -5.92 3.29
C LEU A 35 -2.16 -6.41 2.01
N ALA A 36 -1.51 -7.57 2.07
CA ALA A 36 -0.76 -8.07 0.92
C ALA A 36 -1.62 -8.25 -0.33
N PRO A 37 -2.81 -8.86 -0.26
CA PRO A 37 -3.67 -8.96 -1.45
C PRO A 37 -4.08 -7.61 -1.99
N ARG A 38 -4.34 -6.65 -1.10
CA ARG A 38 -4.72 -5.30 -1.55
C ARG A 38 -3.55 -4.61 -2.24
N VAL A 39 -2.35 -4.79 -1.69
CA VAL A 39 -1.16 -4.23 -2.32
C VAL A 39 -0.94 -4.83 -3.71
N LYS A 40 -1.15 -6.13 -3.84
CA LYS A 40 -1.01 -6.77 -5.14
C LYS A 40 -1.99 -6.19 -6.15
N GLU A 41 -3.24 -5.97 -5.74
CA GLU A 41 -4.23 -5.37 -6.62
C GLU A 41 -3.82 -3.96 -7.05
N LEU A 42 -3.28 -3.18 -6.11
CA LEU A 42 -2.84 -1.84 -6.43
C LEU A 42 -1.64 -1.86 -7.38
N ARG A 43 -0.72 -2.80 -7.19
CA ARG A 43 0.40 -2.94 -8.11
C ARG A 43 -0.09 -3.30 -9.51
N ASP A 44 -1.09 -4.17 -9.59
CA ASP A 44 -1.68 -4.54 -10.87
C ASP A 44 -2.35 -3.34 -11.53
N ASP A 45 -2.85 -2.40 -10.73
CA ASP A 45 -3.45 -1.18 -11.25
C ASP A 45 -2.41 -0.15 -11.71
N GLY A 46 -1.14 -0.39 -11.42
CA GLY A 46 -0.08 0.50 -11.87
C GLY A 46 0.59 1.31 -10.78
N TYR A 47 0.21 1.12 -9.52
CA TYR A 47 0.85 1.82 -8.42
C TYR A 47 2.17 1.16 -8.07
N ALA A 48 3.19 1.96 -7.83
CA ALA A 48 4.49 1.45 -7.40
C ALA A 48 4.52 1.42 -5.88
N ILE A 49 4.62 0.23 -5.31
CA ILE A 49 4.59 0.04 -3.87
C ILE A 49 5.77 -0.84 -3.47
N ASP A 50 6.65 -0.29 -2.64
CA ASP A 50 7.80 -1.01 -2.13
C ASP A 50 7.42 -1.77 -0.87
N THR A 51 8.13 -2.86 -0.64
CA THR A 51 7.98 -3.65 0.57
C THR A 51 9.28 -3.61 1.36
N GLU A 52 9.16 -3.33 2.66
CA GLU A 52 10.29 -3.32 3.57
C GLU A 52 9.97 -4.26 4.73
N ILE A 53 10.94 -5.07 5.13
CA ILE A 53 10.77 -5.96 6.28
C ILE A 53 11.37 -5.25 7.48
N VAL A 54 10.56 -5.05 8.51
CA VAL A 54 11.00 -4.33 9.72
C VAL A 54 10.86 -5.23 10.92
N ALA A 55 11.82 -5.09 11.85
CA ALA A 55 11.81 -5.85 13.09
C ALA A 55 10.82 -5.23 14.07
N ILE A 56 10.15 -6.06 14.86
CA ILE A 56 9.25 -5.60 15.90
C ILE A 56 9.94 -5.73 17.25
N PRO A 57 9.80 -4.74 18.15
CA PRO A 57 10.43 -4.81 19.48
C PRO A 57 10.05 -6.06 20.27
N SER A 58 8.84 -6.56 20.08
CA SER A 58 8.38 -7.75 20.80
C SER A 58 8.90 -9.06 20.18
N GLY A 59 9.63 -8.95 19.07
CA GLY A 59 10.16 -10.13 18.37
C GLY A 59 9.44 -10.36 17.06
N GLY A 60 10.16 -10.91 16.08
CA GLY A 60 9.59 -11.17 14.76
C GLY A 60 9.74 -10.00 13.82
N HIS A 61 9.13 -10.14 12.67
CA HIS A 61 9.24 -9.15 11.60
C HIS A 61 7.89 -8.96 10.93
N VAL A 62 7.67 -7.75 10.39
CA VAL A 62 6.46 -7.46 9.62
C VAL A 62 6.85 -6.76 8.32
N ALA A 63 6.00 -6.90 7.32
CA ALA A 63 6.18 -6.18 6.07
C ALA A 63 5.56 -4.80 6.20
N ARG A 64 6.30 -3.79 5.76
CA ARG A 64 5.80 -2.42 5.67
C ARG A 64 5.77 -2.05 4.20
N TYR A 65 4.64 -1.54 3.75
CA TYR A 65 4.46 -1.17 2.35
C TYR A 65 4.48 0.34 2.23
N ARG A 66 5.16 0.84 1.20
CA ARG A 66 5.25 2.28 0.93
C ARG A 66 4.87 2.55 -0.49
N LEU A 67 4.01 3.56 -0.68
CA LEU A 67 3.66 4.00 -2.02
C LEU A 67 4.77 4.91 -2.54
N THR A 68 5.39 4.53 -3.65
CA THR A 68 6.48 5.29 -4.24
C THR A 68 6.10 5.91 -5.58
N GLY A 69 4.96 5.50 -6.16
CA GLY A 69 4.48 6.09 -7.40
C GLY A 69 3.03 5.74 -7.61
N GLU A 70 2.37 6.45 -8.50
CA GLU A 70 0.94 6.28 -8.73
C GLU A 70 0.65 5.81 -10.15
N ALA A 71 -0.58 5.33 -10.35
CA ALA A 71 -0.99 4.77 -11.63
C ALA A 71 -0.87 5.76 -12.78
N SER A 72 -0.99 7.05 -12.47
CA SER A 72 -0.85 8.06 -13.52
C SER A 72 0.52 8.02 -14.19
N ILE A 73 1.53 7.59 -13.46
CA ILE A 73 2.87 7.45 -14.02
C ILE A 73 2.88 6.39 -15.10
N ARG A 74 2.18 5.29 -14.85
CA ARG A 74 2.07 4.24 -15.85
C ARG A 74 1.37 4.74 -17.10
N GLU A 75 0.35 5.57 -16.92
CA GLU A 75 -0.35 6.14 -18.05
C GLU A 75 0.57 6.99 -18.90
N GLU A 76 1.41 7.76 -18.26
CA GLU A 76 2.38 8.56 -18.99
C GLU A 76 3.32 7.69 -19.80
N CYS A 77 3.82 6.64 -19.18
CA CYS A 77 4.69 5.72 -19.91
C CYS A 77 3.95 5.10 -21.07
N HIS A 78 2.71 4.75 -20.86
CA HIS A 78 1.90 4.18 -21.91
C HIS A 78 1.67 5.17 -23.03
N ALA A 79 1.35 6.39 -22.68
CA ALA A 79 1.08 7.42 -23.67
C ALA A 79 2.35 7.77 -24.46
N GLY A 80 3.48 7.64 -23.82
CA GLY A 80 4.73 7.92 -24.48
C GLY A 80 5.13 6.91 -25.53
N ASN A 81 4.38 5.91 -25.67
CA ASN A 81 4.65 4.89 -26.65
C ASN A 81 4.36 5.34 -28.06
#